data_c6c756a305d5b368b317c80cc18b4705
#
_entry.id   c6c756a305d5b368b317c80cc18b4705
#
_cell.length_a   1.000
_cell.length_b   1.000
_cell.length_c   1.000
_cell.angle_alpha   90.00
_cell.angle_beta   90.00
_cell.angle_gamma   90.00
#
_symmetry.space_group_name_H-M   'P 1'
#
loop_
_entity.id
_entity.type
_entity.pdbx_description
1 polymer ?
#
loop_
_entity_poly.entity_id
_entity_poly.type
_entity_poly.pdbx_seq_one_letter_code
_entity_poly.pdbx_strand_id
1 'polypeptide(L)'
;MKRILSIFILGLSVLFGFSGCEKGQKSMSDGKYSGVGEGRNGFITLTIDVKDGKISDVNVDSEAESDFAKEAIEKLASQTVRGFSVDELDAVSGATMTSRGTIEALRKAVDASKGIVEKPRKYRNCSCDVVVIGSGGAGLSAAVEAALAGADVIVLEKMGIVGGNSNYATAGLNASETSVQRKLGIEDSNQQYFEDTMTGGHGINNPDLVKTLTENSADAVEWLFSLGADMSDVGKMAGSTNRRTHRPSGGAPVGAHLVAVLQKAAMDNGVDIRLRNRVTEILNSGNPGGEAKGVV
;
A
#
# COMPACT_ATOMS: atom_id res chain seq x y z
N MET A 1 3.27 -12.83 84.85
CA MET A 1 3.83 -11.47 84.77
C MET A 1 4.68 -11.37 83.51
N LYS A 2 4.16 -10.87 82.38
CA LYS A 2 4.88 -10.62 81.21
C LYS A 2 4.62 -9.17 80.80
N ARG A 3 5.67 -8.36 80.80
CA ARG A 3 5.68 -6.95 80.42
C ARG A 3 5.63 -6.86 78.89
N ILE A 4 4.65 -6.14 78.33
CA ILE A 4 4.54 -5.78 76.95
C ILE A 4 5.24 -4.45 76.74
N LEU A 5 6.26 -4.46 75.94
CA LEU A 5 7.07 -3.28 75.55
C LEU A 5 6.46 -2.76 74.24
N SER A 6 5.80 -1.61 74.29
CA SER A 6 5.28 -0.91 73.11
C SER A 6 6.40 -0.09 72.53
N ILE A 7 6.79 -0.42 71.29
CA ILE A 7 7.73 0.36 70.49
C ILE A 7 6.90 1.30 69.61
N PHE A 8 7.01 2.59 69.88
CA PHE A 8 6.52 3.63 68.96
C PHE A 8 7.51 3.79 67.80
N ILE A 9 7.10 3.41 66.58
CA ILE A 9 7.85 3.73 65.37
C ILE A 9 7.28 5.03 64.82
N LEU A 10 8.07 6.08 64.91
CA LEU A 10 7.80 7.38 64.33
C LEU A 10 8.10 7.27 62.80
N GLY A 11 7.08 7.11 61.98
CA GLY A 11 7.22 7.07 60.53
C GLY A 11 7.46 8.46 59.98
N LEU A 12 8.68 8.71 59.54
CA LEU A 12 9.07 9.90 58.75
C LEU A 12 8.63 9.71 57.31
N SER A 13 7.50 10.27 56.94
CA SER A 13 7.00 10.28 55.55
C SER A 13 7.84 11.25 54.73
N VAL A 14 8.82 10.71 54.00
CA VAL A 14 9.52 11.48 52.96
C VAL A 14 8.60 11.52 51.73
N LEU A 15 7.97 12.64 51.51
CA LEU A 15 7.26 12.98 50.28
C LEU A 15 8.32 13.13 49.15
N PHE A 16 8.58 12.06 48.41
CA PHE A 16 9.22 12.18 47.09
C PHE A 16 8.20 12.79 46.13
N GLY A 17 8.31 14.08 45.89
CA GLY A 17 7.66 14.72 44.79
C GLY A 17 8.20 14.14 43.47
N PHE A 18 7.46 13.20 42.87
CA PHE A 18 7.62 12.88 41.49
C PHE A 18 7.23 14.10 40.64
N SER A 19 8.17 14.97 40.29
CA SER A 19 8.03 15.89 39.19
C SER A 19 8.02 15.02 37.92
N GLY A 20 6.87 14.46 37.58
CA GLY A 20 6.62 13.94 36.26
C GLY A 20 6.73 15.13 35.31
N CYS A 21 7.75 15.12 34.47
CA CYS A 21 7.82 16.01 33.30
C CYS A 21 6.66 15.56 32.39
N GLU A 22 5.46 16.06 32.62
CA GLU A 22 4.40 16.07 31.62
C GLU A 22 4.98 16.89 30.44
N LYS A 23 5.31 16.20 29.35
CA LYS A 23 5.49 16.84 28.06
C LYS A 23 4.15 17.49 27.73
N GLY A 24 4.01 18.77 28.08
CA GLY A 24 2.79 19.53 27.84
C GLY A 24 2.42 19.39 26.36
N GLN A 25 1.26 18.82 26.12
CA GLN A 25 0.70 18.70 24.79
C GLN A 25 0.54 20.15 24.27
N LYS A 26 1.27 20.51 23.23
CA LYS A 26 1.17 21.85 22.65
C LYS A 26 -0.26 22.08 22.20
N SER A 27 -0.90 23.15 22.67
CA SER A 27 -2.22 23.56 22.20
C SER A 27 -2.16 24.00 20.73
N MET A 28 -3.26 23.82 20.03
CA MET A 28 -3.40 24.36 18.66
C MET A 28 -3.46 25.89 18.73
N SER A 29 -2.77 26.54 17.81
CA SER A 29 -2.83 28.00 17.62
C SER A 29 -3.94 28.34 16.63
N ASP A 30 -4.58 29.50 16.84
CA ASP A 30 -5.62 29.98 15.93
C ASP A 30 -5.04 30.25 14.52
N GLY A 31 -5.81 29.91 13.49
CA GLY A 31 -5.41 30.07 12.11
C GLY A 31 -5.89 28.94 11.20
N LYS A 32 -5.47 29.00 9.95
CA LYS A 32 -5.75 27.96 8.93
C LYS A 32 -4.52 27.13 8.69
N TYR A 33 -4.69 25.81 8.75
CA TYR A 33 -3.60 24.85 8.59
C TYR A 33 -4.00 23.76 7.63
N SER A 34 -3.16 23.48 6.64
CA SER A 34 -3.42 22.47 5.63
C SER A 34 -2.59 21.22 5.86
N GLY A 35 -3.18 20.08 5.52
CA GLY A 35 -2.51 18.79 5.47
C GLY A 35 -2.88 18.04 4.21
N VAL A 36 -1.99 17.17 3.77
CA VAL A 36 -2.17 16.33 2.59
C VAL A 36 -1.98 14.88 2.98
N GLY A 37 -2.93 14.04 2.61
CA GLY A 37 -2.84 12.58 2.74
C GLY A 37 -3.10 11.90 1.42
N GLU A 38 -2.77 10.62 1.33
CA GLU A 38 -2.92 9.86 0.09
C GLU A 38 -4.17 8.97 0.18
N GLY A 39 -5.20 9.31 -0.60
CA GLY A 39 -6.41 8.52 -0.79
C GLY A 39 -6.22 7.38 -1.79
N ARG A 40 -7.32 6.75 -2.18
CA ARG A 40 -7.28 5.64 -3.14
C ARG A 40 -6.96 6.12 -4.56
N ASN A 41 -7.59 7.21 -4.98
CA ASN A 41 -7.50 7.69 -6.36
C ASN A 41 -6.56 8.89 -6.53
N GLY A 42 -6.15 9.53 -5.43
CA GLY A 42 -5.28 10.69 -5.48
C GLY A 42 -4.99 11.30 -4.11
N PHE A 43 -4.46 12.51 -4.12
CA PHE A 43 -4.24 13.23 -2.89
C PHE A 43 -5.54 13.83 -2.37
N ILE A 44 -5.67 13.79 -1.05
CA ILE A 44 -6.71 14.48 -0.29
C ILE A 44 -6.03 15.64 0.41
N THR A 45 -6.35 16.84 -0.01
CA THR A 45 -5.90 18.06 0.67
C THR A 45 -7.03 18.55 1.55
N LEU A 46 -6.75 18.81 2.82
CA LEU A 46 -7.71 19.46 3.69
C LEU A 46 -7.09 20.58 4.48
N THR A 47 -7.93 21.55 4.81
CA THR A 47 -7.55 22.72 5.60
C THR A 47 -8.46 22.83 6.80
N ILE A 48 -7.89 22.77 8.01
CA ILE A 48 -8.60 23.03 9.26
C ILE A 48 -8.57 24.53 9.59
N ASP A 49 -9.67 25.05 10.09
CA ASP A 49 -9.75 26.38 10.68
C ASP A 49 -9.77 26.21 12.21
N VAL A 50 -8.78 26.79 12.90
CA VAL A 50 -8.66 26.70 14.36
C VAL A 50 -9.05 28.05 14.97
N LYS A 51 -9.98 28.01 15.95
CA LYS A 51 -10.43 29.16 16.74
C LYS A 51 -10.51 28.77 18.21
N ASP A 52 -9.97 29.59 19.07
CA ASP A 52 -9.91 29.34 20.53
C ASP A 52 -9.28 27.98 20.85
N GLY A 53 -8.25 27.58 20.10
CA GLY A 53 -7.55 26.31 20.26
C GLY A 53 -8.36 25.07 19.88
N LYS A 54 -9.48 25.23 19.14
CA LYS A 54 -10.35 24.13 18.68
C LYS A 54 -10.55 24.20 17.17
N ILE A 55 -10.74 23.05 16.53
CA ILE A 55 -11.08 22.99 15.12
C ILE A 55 -12.54 23.42 14.95
N SER A 56 -12.75 24.54 14.28
CA SER A 56 -14.07 25.11 14.01
C SER A 56 -14.63 24.70 12.66
N ASP A 57 -13.77 24.38 11.69
CA ASP A 57 -14.16 23.98 10.35
C ASP A 57 -13.08 23.13 9.68
N VAL A 58 -13.49 22.29 8.71
CA VAL A 58 -12.61 21.47 7.87
C VAL A 58 -13.06 21.57 6.43
N ASN A 59 -12.25 22.21 5.61
CA ASN A 59 -12.45 22.28 4.16
C ASN A 59 -11.65 21.16 3.48
N VAL A 60 -12.28 20.46 2.54
CA VAL A 60 -11.69 19.32 1.85
C VAL A 60 -11.63 19.54 0.36
N ASP A 61 -10.47 19.28 -0.23
CA ASP A 61 -10.25 19.14 -1.66
C ASP A 61 -9.90 17.67 -1.94
N SER A 62 -10.80 16.97 -2.64
CA SER A 62 -10.69 15.55 -2.94
C SER A 62 -11.32 15.20 -4.30
N GLU A 63 -11.09 16.05 -5.31
CA GLU A 63 -11.73 15.92 -6.64
C GLU A 63 -11.51 14.55 -7.28
N ALA A 64 -10.36 13.92 -7.05
CA ALA A 64 -10.01 12.62 -7.62
C ALA A 64 -10.76 11.43 -6.99
N GLU A 65 -11.37 11.60 -5.81
CA GLU A 65 -12.03 10.51 -5.10
C GLU A 65 -13.47 10.27 -5.60
N SER A 66 -13.94 9.03 -5.50
CA SER A 66 -15.31 8.65 -5.85
C SER A 66 -16.33 9.24 -4.87
N ASP A 67 -17.58 9.40 -5.29
CA ASP A 67 -18.64 9.98 -4.45
C ASP A 67 -18.83 9.23 -3.14
N PHE A 68 -18.80 7.89 -3.17
CA PHE A 68 -18.83 7.06 -1.96
C PHE A 68 -17.65 7.34 -1.02
N ALA A 69 -16.46 7.57 -1.58
CA ALA A 69 -15.26 7.89 -0.80
C ALA A 69 -15.35 9.31 -0.22
N LYS A 70 -15.98 10.25 -0.93
CA LYS A 70 -16.25 11.61 -0.44
C LYS A 70 -17.13 11.62 0.81
N GLU A 71 -18.17 10.78 0.85
CA GLU A 71 -18.99 10.63 2.07
C GLU A 71 -18.15 10.18 3.29
N ALA A 72 -17.19 9.29 3.09
CA ALA A 72 -16.29 8.87 4.15
C ALA A 72 -15.37 10.00 4.64
N ILE A 73 -14.90 10.84 3.72
CA ILE A 73 -14.08 12.02 4.03
C ILE A 73 -14.90 13.02 4.86
N GLU A 74 -16.11 13.36 4.41
CA GLU A 74 -17.01 14.28 5.09
C GLU A 74 -17.38 13.82 6.50
N LYS A 75 -17.60 12.50 6.66
CA LYS A 75 -17.84 11.90 7.97
C LYS A 75 -16.68 12.13 8.93
N LEU A 76 -15.44 11.87 8.49
CA LEU A 76 -14.24 12.05 9.30
C LEU A 76 -13.99 13.52 9.63
N ALA A 77 -14.17 14.41 8.64
CA ALA A 77 -14.07 15.85 8.83
C ALA A 77 -15.07 16.35 9.87
N SER A 78 -16.35 15.92 9.77
CA SER A 78 -17.38 16.33 10.73
C SER A 78 -17.15 15.77 12.15
N GLN A 79 -16.60 14.57 12.29
CA GLN A 79 -16.18 14.05 13.60
C GLN A 79 -15.12 14.94 14.24
N THR A 80 -14.12 15.38 13.45
CA THR A 80 -13.05 16.26 13.92
C THR A 80 -13.58 17.62 14.40
N VAL A 81 -14.52 18.22 13.66
CA VAL A 81 -15.19 19.47 14.08
C VAL A 81 -16.00 19.29 15.36
N ARG A 82 -16.58 18.10 15.60
CA ARG A 82 -17.29 17.77 16.84
C ARG A 82 -16.37 17.53 18.04
N GLY A 83 -15.06 17.60 17.86
CA GLY A 83 -14.06 17.51 18.91
C GLY A 83 -13.45 16.12 19.10
N PHE A 84 -13.69 15.17 18.19
CA PHE A 84 -12.94 13.92 18.19
C PHE A 84 -11.47 14.18 17.89
N SER A 85 -10.59 13.58 18.66
CA SER A 85 -9.16 13.57 18.36
C SER A 85 -8.89 12.81 17.07
N VAL A 86 -7.89 13.23 16.31
CA VAL A 86 -7.49 12.53 15.08
C VAL A 86 -7.06 11.09 15.36
N ASP A 87 -6.58 10.79 16.57
CA ASP A 87 -6.17 9.45 16.99
C ASP A 87 -7.37 8.54 17.37
N GLU A 88 -8.56 9.12 17.55
CA GLU A 88 -9.82 8.41 17.82
C GLU A 88 -10.63 8.12 16.53
N LEU A 89 -10.16 8.60 15.37
CA LEU A 89 -10.84 8.39 14.10
C LEU A 89 -10.54 7.01 13.53
N ASP A 90 -11.60 6.28 13.17
CA ASP A 90 -11.52 4.99 12.53
C ASP A 90 -11.82 5.07 11.02
N ALA A 91 -11.18 4.18 10.26
CA ALA A 91 -11.46 4.07 8.84
C ALA A 91 -12.88 3.60 8.57
N VAL A 92 -13.56 4.27 7.65
CA VAL A 92 -14.91 3.91 7.21
C VAL A 92 -14.85 2.64 6.35
N SER A 93 -15.68 1.64 6.69
CA SER A 93 -15.78 0.38 5.96
C SER A 93 -16.08 0.63 4.47
N GLY A 94 -15.36 -0.05 3.61
CA GLY A 94 -15.46 0.11 2.14
C GLY A 94 -14.63 1.26 1.56
N ALA A 95 -14.25 2.27 2.37
CA ALA A 95 -13.41 3.41 1.97
C ALA A 95 -12.09 3.49 2.75
N THR A 96 -11.51 2.36 3.12
CA THR A 96 -10.38 2.28 4.07
C THR A 96 -9.16 3.09 3.64
N MET A 97 -8.78 3.05 2.37
CA MET A 97 -7.61 3.79 1.89
C MET A 97 -7.85 5.31 1.92
N THR A 98 -8.99 5.74 1.39
CA THR A 98 -9.40 7.14 1.44
C THR A 98 -9.52 7.65 2.88
N SER A 99 -10.10 6.85 3.78
CA SER A 99 -10.19 7.20 5.21
C SER A 99 -8.81 7.37 5.86
N ARG A 100 -7.87 6.48 5.58
CA ARG A 100 -6.49 6.59 6.09
C ARG A 100 -5.79 7.84 5.55
N GLY A 101 -5.95 8.14 4.27
CA GLY A 101 -5.44 9.37 3.67
C GLY A 101 -6.06 10.61 4.33
N THR A 102 -7.36 10.61 4.60
CA THR A 102 -8.05 11.70 5.30
C THR A 102 -7.52 11.89 6.71
N ILE A 103 -7.38 10.80 7.48
CA ILE A 103 -6.83 10.85 8.85
C ILE A 103 -5.37 11.34 8.83
N GLU A 104 -4.57 10.92 7.85
CA GLU A 104 -3.19 11.43 7.68
C GLU A 104 -3.17 12.93 7.40
N ALA A 105 -4.03 13.40 6.49
CA ALA A 105 -4.13 14.82 6.17
C ALA A 105 -4.58 15.65 7.39
N LEU A 106 -5.59 15.19 8.14
CA LEU A 106 -6.04 15.82 9.39
C LEU A 106 -4.91 15.89 10.41
N ARG A 107 -4.16 14.79 10.60
CA ARG A 107 -3.03 14.76 11.54
C ARG A 107 -1.97 15.78 11.18
N LYS A 108 -1.58 15.89 9.91
CA LYS A 108 -0.60 16.89 9.45
C LYS A 108 -1.08 18.31 9.68
N ALA A 109 -2.35 18.59 9.41
CA ALA A 109 -2.93 19.91 9.67
C ALA A 109 -2.95 20.26 11.18
N VAL A 110 -3.33 19.29 12.03
CA VAL A 110 -3.30 19.45 13.49
C VAL A 110 -1.88 19.64 14.01
N ASP A 111 -0.92 18.87 13.51
CA ASP A 111 0.49 19.02 13.88
C ASP A 111 1.03 20.40 13.48
N ALA A 112 0.69 20.88 12.28
CA ALA A 112 1.05 22.22 11.84
C ALA A 112 0.46 23.30 12.76
N SER A 113 -0.78 23.15 13.23
CA SER A 113 -1.42 24.09 14.15
C SER A 113 -0.74 24.13 15.53
N LYS A 114 -0.07 23.06 15.92
CA LYS A 114 0.73 22.95 17.16
C LYS A 114 2.18 23.39 16.95
N GLY A 115 2.53 23.90 15.75
CA GLY A 115 3.91 24.21 15.39
C GLY A 115 4.83 22.99 15.34
N ILE A 116 4.25 21.81 15.13
CA ILE A 116 4.99 20.58 14.86
C ILE A 116 5.19 20.51 13.35
N VAL A 117 6.40 20.80 12.90
CA VAL A 117 6.77 20.70 11.48
C VAL A 117 7.37 19.32 11.25
N GLU A 118 6.81 18.56 10.31
CA GLU A 118 7.49 17.36 9.84
C GLU A 118 8.89 17.75 9.37
N LYS A 119 9.91 17.14 9.98
CA LYS A 119 11.27 17.32 9.49
C LYS A 119 11.31 16.79 8.05
N PRO A 120 11.79 17.59 7.08
CA PRO A 120 11.93 17.11 5.72
C PRO A 120 12.74 15.83 5.74
N ARG A 121 12.22 14.78 5.08
CA ARG A 121 12.94 13.52 4.96
C ARG A 121 14.27 13.81 4.30
N LYS A 122 15.38 13.46 4.96
CA LYS A 122 16.70 13.51 4.33
C LYS A 122 16.78 12.35 3.34
N TYR A 123 16.51 12.64 2.09
CA TYR A 123 16.80 11.70 1.01
C TYR A 123 18.31 11.60 0.85
N ARG A 124 18.81 10.39 0.72
CA ARG A 124 20.22 10.13 0.40
C ARG A 124 20.29 9.72 -1.06
N ASN A 125 21.14 10.38 -1.82
CA ASN A 125 21.52 9.87 -3.13
C ASN A 125 22.17 8.50 -2.92
N CYS A 126 21.75 7.54 -3.70
CA CYS A 126 22.31 6.20 -3.76
C CYS A 126 22.41 5.76 -5.22
N SER A 127 23.16 4.74 -5.49
CA SER A 127 23.26 4.09 -6.79
C SER A 127 22.87 2.61 -6.64
N CYS A 128 22.32 2.05 -7.71
CA CYS A 128 22.02 0.64 -7.86
C CYS A 128 22.04 0.30 -9.34
N ASP A 129 21.98 -0.98 -9.69
CA ASP A 129 21.95 -1.41 -11.09
C ASP A 129 20.57 -1.21 -11.71
N VAL A 130 19.52 -1.47 -10.94
CA VAL A 130 18.13 -1.39 -11.40
C VAL A 130 17.24 -0.64 -10.40
N VAL A 131 16.52 0.38 -10.88
CA VAL A 131 15.44 1.04 -10.14
C VAL A 131 14.10 0.59 -10.71
N VAL A 132 13.26 0.01 -9.86
CA VAL A 132 11.88 -0.36 -10.20
C VAL A 132 10.91 0.67 -9.62
N ILE A 133 10.07 1.26 -10.47
CA ILE A 133 9.07 2.25 -10.07
C ILE A 133 7.73 1.56 -9.88
N GLY A 134 7.31 1.44 -8.62
CA GLY A 134 6.08 0.79 -8.20
C GLY A 134 6.26 -0.68 -7.82
N SER A 135 5.59 -1.09 -6.73
CA SER A 135 5.64 -2.42 -6.14
C SER A 135 4.37 -3.25 -6.41
N GLY A 136 3.67 -2.99 -7.51
CA GLY A 136 2.60 -3.87 -8.00
C GLY A 136 3.14 -5.21 -8.49
N GLY A 137 2.26 -6.12 -8.92
CA GLY A 137 2.66 -7.45 -9.42
C GLY A 137 3.77 -7.39 -10.46
N ALA A 138 3.68 -6.52 -11.45
CA ALA A 138 4.71 -6.36 -12.49
C ALA A 138 6.05 -5.85 -11.91
N GLY A 139 6.00 -4.82 -11.05
CA GLY A 139 7.22 -4.26 -10.44
C GLY A 139 7.93 -5.24 -9.52
N LEU A 140 7.18 -5.95 -8.67
CA LEU A 140 7.77 -6.97 -7.79
C LEU A 140 8.36 -8.13 -8.60
N SER A 141 7.68 -8.59 -9.68
CA SER A 141 8.22 -9.64 -10.54
C SER A 141 9.51 -9.20 -11.24
N ALA A 142 9.54 -7.96 -11.77
CA ALA A 142 10.75 -7.41 -12.37
C ALA A 142 11.89 -7.29 -11.36
N ALA A 143 11.59 -6.87 -10.14
CA ALA A 143 12.60 -6.75 -9.07
C ALA A 143 13.16 -8.12 -8.66
N VAL A 144 12.30 -9.14 -8.54
CA VAL A 144 12.74 -10.51 -8.22
C VAL A 144 13.66 -11.04 -9.31
N GLU A 145 13.26 -10.93 -10.59
CA GLU A 145 14.07 -11.43 -11.71
C GLU A 145 15.40 -10.69 -11.83
N ALA A 146 15.42 -9.37 -11.69
CA ALA A 146 16.66 -8.61 -11.70
C ALA A 146 17.61 -9.03 -10.56
N ALA A 147 17.08 -9.22 -9.34
CA ALA A 147 17.86 -9.64 -8.19
C ALA A 147 18.37 -11.09 -8.35
N LEU A 148 17.56 -12.01 -8.87
CA LEU A 148 17.99 -13.37 -9.20
C LEU A 148 19.10 -13.40 -10.27
N ALA A 149 19.10 -12.41 -11.17
CA ALA A 149 20.19 -12.22 -12.14
C ALA A 149 21.44 -11.56 -11.53
N GLY A 150 21.44 -11.23 -10.23
CA GLY A 150 22.59 -10.68 -9.50
C GLY A 150 22.69 -9.16 -9.50
N ALA A 151 21.65 -8.44 -9.93
CA ALA A 151 21.62 -6.98 -9.90
C ALA A 151 21.34 -6.43 -8.49
N ASP A 152 21.92 -5.27 -8.16
CA ASP A 152 21.51 -4.46 -7.01
C ASP A 152 20.22 -3.70 -7.37
N VAL A 153 19.13 -3.99 -6.66
CA VAL A 153 17.79 -3.53 -7.02
C VAL A 153 17.14 -2.69 -5.93
N ILE A 154 16.65 -1.51 -6.32
CA ILE A 154 15.81 -0.67 -5.46
C ILE A 154 14.40 -0.58 -6.06
N VAL A 155 13.38 -0.89 -5.26
CA VAL A 155 11.97 -0.65 -5.59
C VAL A 155 11.49 0.61 -4.89
N LEU A 156 10.99 1.59 -5.63
CA LEU A 156 10.40 2.80 -5.08
C LEU A 156 8.87 2.74 -5.19
N GLU A 157 8.20 2.67 -4.03
CA GLU A 157 6.75 2.59 -3.93
C GLU A 157 6.21 3.86 -3.28
N LYS A 158 5.25 4.51 -3.95
CA LYS A 158 4.62 5.74 -3.43
C LYS A 158 3.75 5.49 -2.21
N MET A 159 3.11 4.32 -2.13
CA MET A 159 2.21 3.95 -1.04
C MET A 159 2.98 3.48 0.20
N GLY A 160 2.28 3.41 1.33
CA GLY A 160 2.80 2.84 2.58
C GLY A 160 2.78 1.31 2.63
N ILE A 161 2.33 0.64 1.56
CA ILE A 161 2.25 -0.81 1.43
C ILE A 161 2.66 -1.22 0.01
N VAL A 162 3.17 -2.44 -0.15
CA VAL A 162 3.46 -3.03 -1.45
C VAL A 162 2.18 -3.57 -2.12
N GLY A 163 2.25 -3.80 -3.43
CA GLY A 163 1.28 -4.57 -4.20
C GLY A 163 0.31 -3.74 -5.04
N GLY A 164 0.10 -2.46 -4.73
CA GLY A 164 -0.81 -1.60 -5.50
C GLY A 164 -2.16 -2.27 -5.76
N ASN A 165 -2.69 -2.15 -6.96
CA ASN A 165 -3.96 -2.77 -7.36
C ASN A 165 -3.91 -4.31 -7.39
N SER A 166 -2.73 -4.91 -7.49
CA SER A 166 -2.61 -6.38 -7.45
C SER A 166 -3.13 -6.98 -6.15
N ASN A 167 -3.03 -6.27 -5.01
CA ASN A 167 -3.60 -6.71 -3.73
C ASN A 167 -5.12 -6.94 -3.78
N TYR A 168 -5.82 -6.28 -4.69
CA TYR A 168 -7.29 -6.30 -4.77
C TYR A 168 -7.81 -7.29 -5.81
N ALA A 169 -6.93 -8.04 -6.48
CA ALA A 169 -7.33 -9.07 -7.44
C ALA A 169 -7.95 -10.25 -6.68
N THR A 170 -9.26 -10.44 -6.83
CA THR A 170 -10.02 -11.44 -6.09
C THR A 170 -10.25 -12.74 -6.84
N ALA A 171 -10.19 -12.72 -8.18
CA ALA A 171 -10.52 -13.88 -8.99
C ALA A 171 -9.36 -14.88 -9.06
N GLY A 172 -8.37 -14.63 -9.87
CA GLY A 172 -7.24 -15.53 -10.09
C GLY A 172 -6.35 -15.06 -11.23
N LEU A 173 -5.29 -15.80 -11.49
CA LEU A 173 -4.38 -15.61 -12.62
C LEU A 173 -4.75 -16.61 -13.73
N ASN A 174 -5.04 -16.12 -14.93
CA ASN A 174 -5.34 -16.97 -16.06
C ASN A 174 -4.06 -17.48 -16.71
N ALA A 175 -4.00 -18.80 -16.92
CA ALA A 175 -2.93 -19.46 -17.66
C ALA A 175 -3.43 -20.74 -18.32
N SER A 176 -2.90 -21.07 -19.49
CA SER A 176 -3.21 -22.28 -20.24
C SER A 176 -2.01 -23.23 -20.28
N GLU A 177 -2.26 -24.49 -20.51
CA GLU A 177 -1.23 -25.54 -20.66
C GLU A 177 -0.31 -25.70 -19.43
N THR A 178 -0.82 -25.42 -18.22
CA THR A 178 -0.06 -25.51 -16.97
C THR A 178 0.10 -26.96 -16.49
N SER A 179 1.07 -27.21 -15.62
CA SER A 179 1.25 -28.50 -14.96
C SER A 179 0.05 -28.88 -14.09
N VAL A 180 -0.63 -27.88 -13.50
CA VAL A 180 -1.85 -28.07 -12.68
C VAL A 180 -3.02 -28.49 -13.53
N GLN A 181 -3.25 -27.84 -14.68
CA GLN A 181 -4.32 -28.25 -15.61
C GLN A 181 -4.12 -29.69 -16.06
N ARG A 182 -2.89 -30.06 -16.44
CA ARG A 182 -2.57 -31.46 -16.81
C ARG A 182 -2.87 -32.45 -15.69
N LYS A 183 -2.49 -32.16 -14.45
CA LYS A 183 -2.78 -33.01 -13.27
C LYS A 183 -4.28 -33.15 -12.99
N LEU A 184 -5.07 -32.15 -13.29
CA LEU A 184 -6.52 -32.11 -13.09
C LEU A 184 -7.30 -32.60 -14.29
N GLY A 185 -6.63 -33.07 -15.37
CA GLY A 185 -7.28 -33.50 -16.61
C GLY A 185 -8.03 -32.39 -17.34
N ILE A 186 -7.58 -31.14 -17.18
CA ILE A 186 -8.17 -29.99 -17.86
C ILE A 186 -7.43 -29.77 -19.17
N GLU A 187 -8.15 -29.90 -20.28
CA GLU A 187 -7.64 -29.54 -21.61
C GLU A 187 -7.82 -28.05 -21.85
N ASP A 188 -6.75 -27.40 -22.27
CA ASP A 188 -6.72 -25.99 -22.66
C ASP A 188 -5.55 -25.76 -23.62
N SER A 189 -5.54 -24.63 -24.32
CA SER A 189 -4.44 -24.26 -25.22
C SER A 189 -4.20 -22.78 -25.23
N ASN A 190 -2.95 -22.37 -25.56
CA ASN A 190 -2.57 -20.99 -25.75
C ASN A 190 -3.42 -20.32 -26.86
N GLN A 191 -3.75 -21.08 -27.90
CA GLN A 191 -4.60 -20.59 -29.00
C GLN A 191 -6.02 -20.28 -28.49
N GLN A 192 -6.66 -21.21 -27.75
CA GLN A 192 -7.99 -20.98 -27.21
C GLN A 192 -7.99 -19.83 -26.19
N TYR A 193 -6.92 -19.68 -25.41
CA TYR A 193 -6.78 -18.58 -24.47
C TYR A 193 -6.64 -17.24 -25.20
N PHE A 194 -5.89 -17.21 -26.33
CA PHE A 194 -5.79 -16.04 -27.19
C PHE A 194 -7.15 -15.65 -27.77
N GLU A 195 -7.88 -16.59 -28.35
CA GLU A 195 -9.18 -16.36 -28.97
C GLU A 195 -10.22 -15.82 -27.96
N ASP A 196 -10.30 -16.45 -26.78
CA ASP A 196 -11.17 -16.00 -25.68
C ASP A 196 -10.82 -14.55 -25.26
N THR A 197 -9.53 -14.24 -25.15
CA THR A 197 -9.05 -12.93 -24.74
C THR A 197 -9.35 -11.85 -25.80
N MET A 198 -9.10 -12.15 -27.07
CA MET A 198 -9.42 -11.24 -28.17
C MET A 198 -10.92 -10.99 -28.29
N THR A 199 -11.74 -12.04 -28.12
CA THR A 199 -13.19 -11.93 -28.14
C THR A 199 -13.71 -11.12 -26.96
N GLY A 200 -13.23 -11.39 -25.75
CA GLY A 200 -13.60 -10.66 -24.53
C GLY A 200 -13.23 -9.17 -24.58
N GLY A 201 -12.15 -8.84 -25.28
CA GLY A 201 -11.71 -7.46 -25.52
C GLY A 201 -12.38 -6.79 -26.73
N HIS A 202 -13.37 -7.43 -27.36
CA HIS A 202 -14.09 -6.90 -28.53
C HIS A 202 -13.19 -6.46 -29.70
N GLY A 203 -12.01 -7.06 -29.83
CA GLY A 203 -11.05 -6.76 -30.88
C GLY A 203 -10.25 -5.45 -30.73
N ILE A 204 -10.39 -4.76 -29.59
CA ILE A 204 -9.60 -3.56 -29.28
C ILE A 204 -8.24 -3.86 -28.64
N ASN A 205 -8.02 -5.11 -28.25
CA ASN A 205 -6.76 -5.59 -27.71
C ASN A 205 -5.62 -5.46 -28.72
N ASN A 206 -4.42 -5.22 -28.23
CA ASN A 206 -3.23 -5.40 -29.04
C ASN A 206 -2.93 -6.91 -29.19
N PRO A 207 -2.99 -7.50 -30.42
CA PRO A 207 -2.82 -8.93 -30.61
C PRO A 207 -1.45 -9.45 -30.19
N ASP A 208 -0.39 -8.67 -30.39
CA ASP A 208 0.99 -9.09 -30.04
C ASP A 208 1.16 -9.19 -28.52
N LEU A 209 0.57 -8.26 -27.78
CA LEU A 209 0.57 -8.32 -26.30
C LEU A 209 -0.26 -9.50 -25.79
N VAL A 210 -1.43 -9.76 -26.39
CA VAL A 210 -2.26 -10.92 -26.01
C VAL A 210 -1.52 -12.22 -26.33
N LYS A 211 -0.85 -12.30 -27.47
CA LYS A 211 -0.04 -13.47 -27.83
C LYS A 211 1.09 -13.68 -26.83
N THR A 212 1.85 -12.63 -26.50
CA THR A 212 2.91 -12.69 -25.49
C THR A 212 2.36 -13.20 -24.14
N LEU A 213 1.22 -12.69 -23.68
CA LEU A 213 0.57 -13.12 -22.45
C LEU A 213 0.21 -14.60 -22.48
N THR A 214 -0.46 -15.06 -23.56
CA THR A 214 -1.02 -16.41 -23.59
C THR A 214 0.05 -17.47 -23.80
N GLU A 215 1.06 -17.23 -24.63
CA GLU A 215 2.15 -18.16 -24.90
C GLU A 215 3.10 -18.36 -23.69
N ASN A 216 3.22 -17.35 -22.81
CA ASN A 216 4.11 -17.41 -21.66
C ASN A 216 3.36 -17.62 -20.32
N SER A 217 2.07 -17.85 -20.36
CA SER A 217 1.24 -17.93 -19.14
C SER A 217 1.56 -19.15 -18.27
N ALA A 218 1.86 -20.30 -18.89
CA ALA A 218 2.24 -21.50 -18.16
C ALA A 218 3.56 -21.30 -17.41
N ASP A 219 4.57 -20.77 -18.09
CA ASP A 219 5.90 -20.53 -17.50
C ASP A 219 5.81 -19.55 -16.33
N ALA A 220 4.96 -18.52 -16.43
CA ALA A 220 4.71 -17.58 -15.36
C ALA A 220 4.10 -18.25 -14.10
N VAL A 221 3.19 -19.20 -14.28
CA VAL A 221 2.62 -19.98 -13.16
C VAL A 221 3.66 -20.91 -12.55
N GLU A 222 4.46 -21.61 -13.36
CA GLU A 222 5.53 -22.49 -12.86
C GLU A 222 6.60 -21.66 -12.11
N TRP A 223 6.94 -20.48 -12.59
CA TRP A 223 7.83 -19.56 -11.90
C TRP A 223 7.25 -19.15 -10.53
N LEU A 224 5.98 -18.79 -10.44
CA LEU A 224 5.32 -18.48 -9.17
C LEU A 224 5.34 -19.66 -8.20
N PHE A 225 5.17 -20.89 -8.68
CA PHE A 225 5.36 -22.10 -7.86
C PHE A 225 6.78 -22.21 -7.31
N SER A 226 7.79 -21.91 -8.13
CA SER A 226 9.19 -21.95 -7.68
C SER A 226 9.48 -20.94 -6.56
N LEU A 227 8.72 -19.84 -6.48
CA LEU A 227 8.77 -18.85 -5.41
C LEU A 227 7.90 -19.22 -4.19
N GLY A 228 7.17 -20.36 -4.24
CA GLY A 228 6.33 -20.85 -3.15
C GLY A 228 4.87 -20.39 -3.19
N ALA A 229 4.39 -19.88 -4.33
CA ALA A 229 2.98 -19.53 -4.48
C ALA A 229 2.11 -20.80 -4.56
N ASP A 230 0.96 -20.81 -3.90
CA ASP A 230 -0.09 -21.80 -4.12
C ASP A 230 -1.04 -21.31 -5.21
N MET A 231 -1.07 -22.01 -6.34
CA MET A 231 -1.91 -21.76 -7.52
C MET A 231 -2.63 -23.03 -7.94
N SER A 232 -2.94 -23.92 -6.98
CA SER A 232 -3.36 -25.31 -7.22
C SER A 232 -4.85 -25.47 -7.52
N ASP A 233 -5.70 -24.48 -7.22
CA ASP A 233 -7.11 -24.49 -7.62
C ASP A 233 -7.27 -23.82 -8.99
N VAL A 234 -8.00 -24.49 -9.90
CA VAL A 234 -8.24 -23.96 -11.26
C VAL A 234 -9.73 -23.80 -11.48
N GLY A 235 -10.17 -22.57 -11.52
CA GLY A 235 -11.55 -22.18 -11.79
C GLY A 235 -11.83 -21.82 -13.25
N LYS A 236 -13.09 -21.53 -13.54
CA LYS A 236 -13.55 -20.97 -14.82
C LYS A 236 -14.15 -19.60 -14.58
N MET A 237 -13.70 -18.60 -15.32
CA MET A 237 -14.26 -17.26 -15.31
C MET A 237 -15.19 -17.04 -16.51
N ALA A 238 -16.09 -16.06 -16.39
CA ALA A 238 -16.95 -15.66 -17.51
C ALA A 238 -16.09 -15.24 -18.72
N GLY A 239 -16.51 -15.69 -19.91
CA GLY A 239 -15.78 -15.42 -21.15
C GLY A 239 -14.67 -16.44 -21.47
N SER A 240 -14.28 -17.30 -20.55
CA SER A 240 -13.33 -18.39 -20.83
C SER A 240 -14.03 -19.62 -21.38
N THR A 241 -13.50 -20.21 -22.44
CA THR A 241 -13.96 -21.51 -22.96
C THR A 241 -13.60 -22.65 -21.98
N ASN A 242 -12.39 -22.61 -21.45
CA ASN A 242 -11.86 -23.64 -20.55
C ASN A 242 -11.58 -23.11 -19.13
N ARG A 243 -11.35 -24.03 -18.19
CA ARG A 243 -10.89 -23.72 -16.84
C ARG A 243 -9.41 -23.34 -16.88
N ARG A 244 -9.08 -22.08 -16.58
CA ARG A 244 -7.71 -21.57 -16.62
C ARG A 244 -7.37 -20.58 -15.55
N THR A 245 -8.30 -20.27 -14.65
CA THR A 245 -8.12 -19.28 -13.61
C THR A 245 -7.50 -19.92 -12.36
N HIS A 246 -6.18 -19.81 -12.24
CA HIS A 246 -5.39 -20.34 -11.13
C HIS A 246 -5.48 -19.44 -9.91
N ARG A 247 -5.61 -20.04 -8.74
CA ARG A 247 -5.72 -19.38 -7.45
C ARG A 247 -5.27 -20.29 -6.31
N PRO A 248 -5.08 -19.80 -5.10
CA PRO A 248 -4.77 -20.63 -3.96
C PRO A 248 -5.85 -21.69 -3.71
N SER A 249 -5.44 -22.79 -3.07
CA SER A 249 -6.32 -23.88 -2.68
C SER A 249 -7.58 -23.37 -1.95
N GLY A 250 -8.73 -24.01 -2.26
CA GLY A 250 -10.03 -23.58 -1.72
C GLY A 250 -10.61 -22.32 -2.36
N GLY A 251 -10.04 -21.83 -3.46
CA GLY A 251 -10.57 -20.70 -4.22
C GLY A 251 -10.36 -19.33 -3.59
N ALA A 252 -9.35 -19.20 -2.73
CA ALA A 252 -9.03 -17.94 -2.08
C ALA A 252 -8.60 -16.84 -3.09
N PRO A 253 -8.77 -15.54 -2.76
CA PRO A 253 -8.31 -14.43 -3.60
C PRO A 253 -6.82 -14.49 -3.91
N VAL A 254 -6.45 -14.33 -5.19
CA VAL A 254 -5.08 -14.51 -5.65
C VAL A 254 -4.17 -13.32 -5.33
N GLY A 255 -4.72 -12.10 -5.33
CA GLY A 255 -3.91 -10.88 -5.36
C GLY A 255 -3.01 -10.71 -4.14
N ALA A 256 -3.60 -10.69 -2.95
CA ALA A 256 -2.84 -10.55 -1.71
C ALA A 256 -1.85 -11.71 -1.48
N HIS A 257 -2.22 -12.92 -1.93
CA HIS A 257 -1.35 -14.09 -1.86
C HIS A 257 -0.09 -13.88 -2.73
N LEU A 258 -0.26 -13.54 -4.00
CA LEU A 258 0.87 -13.33 -4.91
C LEU A 258 1.76 -12.15 -4.49
N VAL A 259 1.15 -11.06 -4.03
CA VAL A 259 1.92 -9.91 -3.52
C VAL A 259 2.79 -10.31 -2.34
N ALA A 260 2.27 -11.11 -1.40
CA ALA A 260 3.05 -11.57 -0.25
C ALA A 260 4.22 -12.47 -0.67
N VAL A 261 3.98 -13.38 -1.62
CA VAL A 261 5.02 -14.29 -2.17
C VAL A 261 6.11 -13.48 -2.88
N LEU A 262 5.72 -12.59 -3.78
CA LEU A 262 6.66 -11.77 -4.55
C LEU A 262 7.45 -10.81 -3.66
N GLN A 263 6.80 -10.18 -2.68
CA GLN A 263 7.49 -9.33 -1.69
C GLN A 263 8.53 -10.12 -0.91
N LYS A 264 8.15 -11.32 -0.42
CA LYS A 264 9.09 -12.18 0.30
C LYS A 264 10.26 -12.57 -0.58
N ALA A 265 10.01 -13.02 -1.81
CA ALA A 265 11.05 -13.40 -2.76
C ALA A 265 11.99 -12.22 -3.06
N ALA A 266 11.47 -11.02 -3.26
CA ALA A 266 12.28 -9.82 -3.46
C ALA A 266 13.18 -9.54 -2.25
N MET A 267 12.63 -9.59 -1.04
CA MET A 267 13.40 -9.33 0.20
C MET A 267 14.45 -10.42 0.45
N ASP A 268 14.13 -11.68 0.24
CA ASP A 268 15.05 -12.81 0.39
C ASP A 268 16.25 -12.73 -0.58
N ASN A 269 16.07 -12.06 -1.73
CA ASN A 269 17.10 -11.82 -2.72
C ASN A 269 17.76 -10.42 -2.60
N GLY A 270 17.56 -9.73 -1.49
CA GLY A 270 18.27 -8.48 -1.17
C GLY A 270 17.72 -7.21 -1.82
N VAL A 271 16.52 -7.25 -2.40
CA VAL A 271 15.88 -6.06 -2.98
C VAL A 271 15.55 -5.03 -1.89
N ASP A 272 15.99 -3.79 -2.06
CA ASP A 272 15.67 -2.67 -1.16
C ASP A 272 14.30 -2.06 -1.56
N ILE A 273 13.25 -2.40 -0.82
CA ILE A 273 11.90 -1.89 -1.06
C ILE A 273 11.65 -0.65 -0.20
N ARG A 274 11.53 0.50 -0.84
CA ARG A 274 11.32 1.79 -0.18
C ARG A 274 9.88 2.26 -0.36
N LEU A 275 9.11 2.16 0.71
CA LEU A 275 7.72 2.63 0.76
C LEU A 275 7.65 4.14 1.02
N ARG A 276 6.56 4.77 0.59
CA ARG A 276 6.33 6.23 0.69
C ARG A 276 7.41 7.05 -0.03
N ASN A 277 7.97 6.49 -1.10
CA ASN A 277 8.92 7.13 -1.99
C ASN A 277 8.30 7.26 -3.37
N ARG A 278 7.68 8.42 -3.61
CA ARG A 278 7.07 8.73 -4.91
C ARG A 278 8.15 9.20 -5.88
N VAL A 279 8.26 8.53 -7.00
CA VAL A 279 9.07 9.03 -8.12
C VAL A 279 8.29 10.14 -8.81
N THR A 280 8.93 11.29 -8.97
CA THR A 280 8.37 12.49 -9.60
C THR A 280 9.02 12.82 -10.93
N GLU A 281 10.23 12.31 -11.17
CA GLU A 281 10.99 12.59 -12.38
C GLU A 281 11.88 11.41 -12.74
N ILE A 282 12.05 11.16 -14.06
CA ILE A 282 13.06 10.26 -14.58
C ILE A 282 14.18 11.13 -15.16
N LEU A 283 15.36 11.03 -14.57
CA LEU A 283 16.55 11.70 -15.04
C LEU A 283 17.08 11.00 -16.29
N ASN A 284 17.25 11.73 -17.36
CA ASN A 284 17.78 11.21 -18.64
C ASN A 284 18.97 12.04 -19.13
N SER A 285 19.59 11.61 -20.21
CA SER A 285 20.73 12.30 -20.81
C SER A 285 20.40 13.63 -21.52
N GLY A 286 19.19 14.21 -21.28
CA GLY A 286 18.80 15.54 -21.76
C GLY A 286 18.11 15.56 -23.13
N ASN A 287 17.94 14.40 -23.79
CA ASN A 287 17.20 14.29 -25.04
C ASN A 287 15.95 13.41 -24.87
N PRO A 288 14.84 13.70 -25.57
CA PRO A 288 13.70 12.78 -25.63
C PRO A 288 14.17 11.41 -26.16
N GLY A 289 13.92 10.33 -25.38
CA GLY A 289 14.40 8.99 -25.68
C GLY A 289 15.86 8.73 -25.30
N GLY A 290 16.51 9.65 -24.60
CA GLY A 290 17.86 9.45 -24.06
C GLY A 290 17.91 8.40 -22.94
N GLU A 291 19.11 7.90 -22.68
CA GLU A 291 19.37 6.91 -21.65
C GLU A 291 18.92 7.39 -20.27
N ALA A 292 18.16 6.57 -19.55
CA ALA A 292 17.79 6.83 -18.15
C ALA A 292 19.03 6.79 -17.25
N LYS A 293 19.20 7.83 -16.42
CA LYS A 293 20.34 7.98 -15.51
C LYS A 293 19.95 7.80 -14.05
N GLY A 294 18.67 7.85 -13.75
CA GLY A 294 18.13 7.73 -12.40
C GLY A 294 16.73 8.29 -12.27
N VAL A 295 16.30 8.47 -11.03
CA VAL A 295 14.97 9.00 -10.70
C VAL A 295 15.04 9.94 -9.50
N VAL A 296 14.05 10.84 -9.40
CA VAL A 296 13.86 11.73 -8.25
C VAL A 296 12.53 11.42 -7.57
#